data_56f7a7fded28bf6748cb748f1ba393b1
#
_entry.id   56f7a7fded28bf6748cb748f1ba393b1
#
_cell.length_a   1.000
_cell.length_b   1.000
_cell.length_c   1.000
_cell.angle_alpha   90.00
_cell.angle_beta   90.00
_cell.angle_gamma   90.00
#
_symmetry.space_group_name_H-M   'P 1'
#
loop_
_entity.id
_entity.type
_entity.pdbx_description
1 polymer ?
#
loop_
_entity_poly.entity_id
_entity_poly.type
_entity_poly.pdbx_seq_one_letter_code
_entity_poly.pdbx_strand_id
1 'polypeptide(L)'
;MAVTTRMLGRSGIEVSALGMGCWAIGGPWSEGTQPLGWGAVDDDESVRAVRRALDEGITLFDTADTYGAGHSERVLGRALAGRRDEAVIATKWGYTFDEASRQATGEDASPAYLRSAVIASLRRLGTDWIDLYQLHLADLPVPRAQALIGTCEDLVAEGLIRAYGWSTDRPDRAAAFGHAAAGATAVQHALSVLRDAPGLLAVCDKYDLASINRGPLGMGLLTGKYSAGSTLPRDDVRGLAPGWLEWFRGGRPAPEWLRRVSAVRAALTADGRTLAQGALGWIWARSGRTIPIPGCRTVAQVVENAAALRRGPLPADQFVEVERQLAAVRTAALRDADRPHWPRPAHPTVHP
;
A
#
# COMPACT_ATOMS: atom_id res chain seq x y z
N MET A 1 0.88 1.79 27.33
CA MET A 1 0.71 0.41 26.83
C MET A 1 1.76 0.21 25.75
N ALA A 2 2.41 -0.95 25.70
CA ALA A 2 3.39 -1.26 24.64
C ALA A 2 2.70 -1.26 23.28
N VAL A 3 3.36 -0.72 22.26
CA VAL A 3 2.89 -0.77 20.87
C VAL A 3 2.98 -2.23 20.40
N THR A 4 1.94 -2.72 19.73
CA THR A 4 1.97 -4.05 19.14
C THR A 4 3.00 -4.10 18.01
N THR A 5 3.92 -5.06 18.06
CA THR A 5 4.99 -5.23 17.08
C THR A 5 4.80 -6.48 16.23
N ARG A 6 5.55 -6.57 15.15
CA ARG A 6 5.64 -7.71 14.22
C ARG A 6 7.09 -7.91 13.80
N MET A 7 7.44 -9.16 13.56
CA MET A 7 8.70 -9.47 12.87
C MET A 7 8.54 -9.22 11.37
N LEU A 8 9.51 -8.60 10.75
CA LEU A 8 9.58 -8.45 9.30
C LEU A 8 9.97 -9.79 8.65
N GLY A 9 9.06 -10.76 8.74
CA GLY A 9 9.30 -12.15 8.38
C GLY A 9 10.49 -12.73 9.13
N ARG A 10 11.32 -13.46 8.41
CA ARG A 10 12.53 -14.13 8.93
C ARG A 10 13.79 -13.23 9.04
N SER A 11 13.62 -11.90 8.90
CA SER A 11 14.76 -10.95 8.92
C SER A 11 15.39 -10.71 10.28
N GLY A 12 14.70 -11.02 11.38
CA GLY A 12 15.08 -10.57 12.72
C GLY A 12 14.83 -9.08 13.00
N ILE A 13 14.24 -8.34 12.05
CA ILE A 13 13.90 -6.93 12.22
C ILE A 13 12.49 -6.82 12.80
N GLU A 14 12.38 -6.20 13.98
CA GLU A 14 11.10 -5.91 14.59
C GLU A 14 10.56 -4.55 14.12
N VAL A 15 9.26 -4.47 13.81
CA VAL A 15 8.56 -3.27 13.39
C VAL A 15 7.24 -3.12 14.15
N SER A 16 6.70 -1.90 14.20
CA SER A 16 5.31 -1.71 14.64
C SER A 16 4.33 -2.46 13.74
N ALA A 17 3.24 -2.97 14.30
CA ALA A 17 2.21 -3.69 13.53
C ALA A 17 1.48 -2.79 12.51
N LEU A 18 1.72 -1.49 12.53
CA LEU A 18 1.26 -0.48 11.59
C LEU A 18 2.48 0.23 11.02
N GLY A 19 2.58 0.34 9.69
CA GLY A 19 3.55 1.22 9.05
C GLY A 19 2.89 2.49 8.51
N MET A 20 3.70 3.41 8.01
CA MET A 20 3.26 4.61 7.27
C MET A 20 3.65 4.48 5.80
N GLY A 21 2.65 4.50 4.90
CA GLY A 21 2.87 4.58 3.46
C GLY A 21 3.18 6.02 3.03
N CYS A 22 4.29 6.20 2.33
CA CYS A 22 4.83 7.51 1.94
C CYS A 22 4.52 7.89 0.48
N TRP A 23 3.72 7.11 -0.25
CA TRP A 23 3.32 7.50 -1.61
C TRP A 23 2.61 8.85 -1.64
N ALA A 24 1.73 9.10 -0.68
CA ALA A 24 0.94 10.33 -0.63
C ALA A 24 1.75 11.60 -0.32
N ILE A 25 2.97 11.48 0.19
CA ILE A 25 3.88 12.62 0.45
C ILE A 25 4.90 12.84 -0.70
N GLY A 26 4.86 12.01 -1.75
CA GLY A 26 5.77 12.13 -2.90
C GLY A 26 5.46 13.33 -3.81
N GLY A 27 4.26 13.88 -3.73
CA GLY A 27 3.85 14.97 -4.60
C GLY A 27 3.53 14.53 -6.04
N PRO A 28 3.43 15.48 -6.97
CA PRO A 28 3.04 15.20 -8.35
C PRO A 28 4.18 14.54 -9.13
N TRP A 29 3.83 13.54 -9.93
CA TRP A 29 4.63 12.91 -10.98
C TRP A 29 3.69 12.19 -11.93
N SER A 30 4.13 11.82 -13.14
CA SER A 30 3.24 11.29 -14.17
C SER A 30 3.96 10.35 -15.14
N GLU A 31 3.16 9.61 -15.90
CA GLU A 31 3.57 8.89 -17.10
C GLU A 31 2.84 9.56 -18.29
N GLY A 32 3.58 10.29 -19.10
CA GLY A 32 2.97 11.17 -20.09
C GLY A 32 1.98 12.15 -19.44
N THR A 33 0.70 12.07 -19.82
CA THR A 33 -0.38 12.89 -19.24
C THR A 33 -1.09 12.26 -18.05
N GLN A 34 -0.78 10.99 -17.71
CA GLN A 34 -1.42 10.27 -16.62
C GLN A 34 -0.75 10.61 -15.29
N PRO A 35 -1.43 11.26 -14.34
CA PRO A 35 -0.88 11.49 -13.00
C PRO A 35 -0.73 10.16 -12.26
N LEU A 36 0.41 9.99 -11.59
CA LEU A 36 0.74 8.85 -10.74
C LEU A 36 0.93 9.26 -9.27
N GLY A 37 0.80 10.54 -8.97
CA GLY A 37 0.86 11.11 -7.62
C GLY A 37 -0.52 11.48 -7.07
N TRP A 38 -0.51 12.08 -5.88
CA TRP A 38 -1.69 12.50 -5.15
C TRP A 38 -1.95 14.03 -5.23
N GLY A 39 -1.43 14.68 -6.28
CA GLY A 39 -1.44 16.14 -6.43
C GLY A 39 -0.39 16.84 -5.56
N ALA A 40 -0.51 18.16 -5.41
CA ALA A 40 0.41 18.95 -4.62
C ALA A 40 0.44 18.55 -3.15
N VAL A 41 1.62 18.60 -2.52
CA VAL A 41 1.87 18.28 -1.12
C VAL A 41 2.59 19.42 -0.42
N ASP A 42 2.34 19.55 0.88
CA ASP A 42 3.11 20.40 1.79
C ASP A 42 4.19 19.53 2.45
N ASP A 43 5.44 19.79 2.09
CA ASP A 43 6.59 19.03 2.61
C ASP A 43 6.79 19.23 4.10
N ASP A 44 6.51 20.41 4.65
CA ASP A 44 6.66 20.66 6.08
C ASP A 44 5.59 19.95 6.88
N GLU A 45 4.34 19.89 6.38
CA GLU A 45 3.31 19.04 6.97
C GLU A 45 3.66 17.55 6.86
N SER A 46 4.21 17.12 5.73
CA SER A 46 4.68 15.76 5.52
C SER A 46 5.78 15.36 6.50
N VAL A 47 6.75 16.24 6.74
CA VAL A 47 7.82 16.05 7.74
C VAL A 47 7.24 15.98 9.15
N ARG A 48 6.30 16.86 9.52
CA ARG A 48 5.61 16.80 10.81
C ARG A 48 4.82 15.49 10.97
N ALA A 49 4.16 15.03 9.90
CA ALA A 49 3.42 13.78 9.92
C ALA A 49 4.32 12.55 10.13
N VAL A 50 5.46 12.47 9.45
CA VAL A 50 6.44 11.38 9.64
C VAL A 50 7.00 11.39 11.06
N ARG A 51 7.42 12.55 11.59
CA ARG A 51 7.92 12.68 12.96
C ARG A 51 6.85 12.29 13.97
N ARG A 52 5.63 12.75 13.77
CA ARG A 52 4.50 12.35 14.62
C ARG A 52 4.23 10.86 14.57
N ALA A 53 4.41 10.20 13.42
CA ALA A 53 4.27 8.76 13.32
C ALA A 53 5.26 8.01 14.23
N LEU A 54 6.54 8.43 14.27
CA LEU A 54 7.53 7.91 15.22
C LEU A 54 7.08 8.13 16.67
N ASP A 55 6.62 9.35 17.01
CA ASP A 55 6.17 9.69 18.37
C ASP A 55 4.93 8.88 18.81
N GLU A 56 4.11 8.42 17.86
CA GLU A 56 2.98 7.49 18.11
C GLU A 56 3.39 6.01 18.11
N GLY A 57 4.68 5.70 17.91
CA GLY A 57 5.23 4.36 17.93
C GLY A 57 5.17 3.61 16.59
N ILE A 58 4.93 4.29 15.47
CA ILE A 58 5.05 3.71 14.12
C ILE A 58 6.53 3.73 13.75
N THR A 59 7.13 2.56 13.55
CA THR A 59 8.56 2.43 13.22
C THR A 59 8.82 2.09 11.75
N LEU A 60 7.84 1.51 11.02
CA LEU A 60 7.99 1.15 9.61
C LEU A 60 7.49 2.28 8.70
N PHE A 61 8.37 2.76 7.80
CA PHE A 61 8.06 3.75 6.76
C PHE A 61 8.29 3.14 5.39
N ASP A 62 7.22 3.04 4.58
CA ASP A 62 7.28 2.47 3.23
C ASP A 62 7.22 3.57 2.18
N THR A 63 8.27 3.68 1.39
CA THR A 63 8.37 4.59 0.25
C THR A 63 8.74 3.84 -1.03
N ALA A 64 9.08 4.53 -2.10
CA ALA A 64 9.70 4.03 -3.32
C ALA A 64 10.51 5.13 -3.99
N ASP A 65 11.54 4.74 -4.75
CA ASP A 65 12.35 5.63 -5.56
C ASP A 65 11.51 6.43 -6.58
N THR A 66 10.50 5.81 -7.12
CA THR A 66 9.61 6.39 -8.14
C THR A 66 8.56 7.36 -7.57
N TYR A 67 8.24 7.34 -6.25
CA TYR A 67 7.21 8.22 -5.68
C TYR A 67 7.62 9.69 -5.75
N GLY A 68 6.92 10.44 -6.63
CA GLY A 68 7.28 11.81 -6.93
C GLY A 68 8.65 11.94 -7.61
N ALA A 69 9.12 10.88 -8.31
CA ALA A 69 10.45 10.81 -8.94
C ALA A 69 11.57 11.12 -7.92
N GLY A 70 11.63 10.35 -6.84
CA GLY A 70 12.62 10.51 -5.77
C GLY A 70 12.22 11.47 -4.65
N HIS A 71 11.16 12.27 -4.82
CA HIS A 71 10.79 13.30 -3.84
C HIS A 71 10.36 12.71 -2.50
N SER A 72 9.58 11.61 -2.50
CA SER A 72 9.14 10.94 -1.27
C SER A 72 10.32 10.48 -0.40
N GLU A 73 11.37 9.93 -1.02
CA GLU A 73 12.58 9.53 -0.29
C GLU A 73 13.31 10.73 0.33
N ARG A 74 13.39 11.89 -0.38
CA ARG A 74 13.98 13.11 0.16
C ARG A 74 13.21 13.67 1.34
N VAL A 75 11.87 13.71 1.26
CA VAL A 75 11.00 14.17 2.35
C VAL A 75 11.14 13.24 3.56
N LEU A 76 11.14 11.92 3.35
CA LEU A 76 11.33 10.94 4.41
C LEU A 76 12.70 11.08 5.07
N GLY A 77 13.78 11.21 4.29
CA GLY A 77 15.14 11.42 4.80
C GLY A 77 15.26 12.69 5.64
N ARG A 78 14.68 13.81 5.17
CA ARG A 78 14.61 15.07 5.94
C ARG A 78 13.86 14.89 7.26
N ALA A 79 12.77 14.15 7.26
CA ALA A 79 11.97 13.91 8.45
C ALA A 79 12.71 13.07 9.50
N LEU A 80 13.47 12.07 9.04
CA LEU A 80 14.19 11.11 9.89
C LEU A 80 15.61 11.58 10.26
N ALA A 81 16.05 12.74 9.79
CA ALA A 81 17.36 13.30 10.17
C ALA A 81 17.48 13.42 11.69
N GLY A 82 18.52 12.78 12.24
CA GLY A 82 18.78 12.69 13.68
C GLY A 82 17.95 11.64 14.43
N ARG A 83 17.07 10.90 13.73
CA ARG A 83 16.21 9.84 14.30
C ARG A 83 16.22 8.54 13.46
N ARG A 84 17.25 8.37 12.60
CA ARG A 84 17.33 7.23 11.66
C ARG A 84 17.24 5.87 12.34
N ASP A 85 17.86 5.74 13.51
CA ASP A 85 17.90 4.48 14.27
C ASP A 85 16.55 4.09 14.90
N GLU A 86 15.60 5.04 14.98
CA GLU A 86 14.24 4.77 15.46
C GLU A 86 13.33 4.22 14.36
N ALA A 87 13.78 4.25 13.09
CA ALA A 87 12.95 3.93 11.92
C ALA A 87 13.48 2.73 11.14
N VAL A 88 12.55 1.92 10.64
CA VAL A 88 12.77 0.88 9.63
C VAL A 88 12.27 1.44 8.29
N ILE A 89 13.17 1.65 7.35
CA ILE A 89 12.86 2.19 6.03
C ILE A 89 12.71 1.05 5.04
N ALA A 90 11.52 0.96 4.43
CA ALA A 90 11.26 0.13 3.27
C ALA A 90 11.17 1.03 2.04
N THR A 91 11.99 0.78 1.02
CA THR A 91 11.86 1.44 -0.29
C THR A 91 11.90 0.42 -1.42
N LYS A 92 11.70 0.88 -2.66
CA LYS A 92 11.49 0.00 -3.81
C LYS A 92 12.26 0.51 -5.01
N TRP A 93 12.45 -0.38 -6.01
CA TRP A 93 13.14 -0.12 -7.27
C TRP A 93 12.55 -0.95 -8.41
N GLY A 94 12.90 -0.58 -9.65
CA GLY A 94 12.50 -1.34 -10.83
C GLY A 94 11.87 -0.46 -11.90
N TYR A 95 11.11 0.56 -11.51
CA TYR A 95 10.67 1.60 -12.44
C TYR A 95 11.78 2.62 -12.66
N THR A 96 11.92 3.10 -13.90
CA THR A 96 12.83 4.19 -14.25
C THR A 96 12.05 5.50 -14.37
N PHE A 97 12.72 6.60 -14.05
CA PHE A 97 12.10 7.93 -14.10
C PHE A 97 13.17 9.02 -14.29
N ASP A 98 12.73 10.17 -14.77
CA ASP A 98 13.52 11.39 -14.80
C ASP A 98 13.12 12.31 -13.65
N GLU A 99 14.08 12.62 -12.78
CA GLU A 99 13.83 13.43 -11.58
C GLU A 99 13.48 14.89 -11.90
N ALA A 100 14.05 15.45 -12.97
CA ALA A 100 13.87 16.86 -13.32
C ALA A 100 12.48 17.11 -13.90
N SER A 101 12.03 16.28 -14.82
CA SER A 101 10.70 16.35 -15.43
C SER A 101 9.60 15.67 -14.59
N ARG A 102 9.97 14.87 -13.60
CA ARG A 102 9.07 14.02 -12.79
C ARG A 102 8.24 13.08 -13.65
N GLN A 103 8.85 12.51 -14.69
CA GLN A 103 8.22 11.56 -15.59
C GLN A 103 8.72 10.14 -15.34
N ALA A 104 7.80 9.17 -15.31
CA ALA A 104 8.13 7.76 -15.46
C ALA A 104 8.66 7.52 -16.88
N THR A 105 9.72 6.74 -17.02
CA THR A 105 10.39 6.48 -18.30
C THR A 105 10.40 5.01 -18.71
N GLY A 106 9.98 4.10 -17.80
CA GLY A 106 9.89 2.66 -18.10
C GLY A 106 10.27 1.78 -16.91
N GLU A 107 10.88 0.64 -17.21
CA GLU A 107 11.24 -0.40 -16.24
C GLU A 107 12.64 -0.93 -16.52
N ASP A 108 13.44 -1.17 -15.47
CA ASP A 108 14.70 -1.87 -15.55
C ASP A 108 14.88 -2.83 -14.36
N ALA A 109 14.97 -4.12 -14.65
CA ALA A 109 15.23 -5.19 -13.70
C ALA A 109 16.63 -5.81 -13.91
N SER A 110 17.60 -5.04 -14.39
CA SER A 110 18.97 -5.51 -14.49
C SER A 110 19.70 -5.42 -13.14
N PRO A 111 20.69 -6.31 -12.89
CA PRO A 111 21.55 -6.20 -11.70
C PRO A 111 22.30 -4.86 -11.63
N ALA A 112 22.69 -4.31 -12.79
CA ALA A 112 23.37 -3.01 -12.85
C ALA A 112 22.45 -1.87 -12.41
N TYR A 113 21.20 -1.87 -12.86
CA TYR A 113 20.21 -0.89 -12.40
C TYR A 113 19.91 -1.03 -10.92
N LEU A 114 19.70 -2.24 -10.40
CA LEU A 114 19.49 -2.51 -8.98
C LEU A 114 20.59 -1.86 -8.13
N ARG A 115 21.87 -2.04 -8.49
CA ARG A 115 23.00 -1.43 -7.77
C ARG A 115 23.02 0.09 -7.86
N SER A 116 22.73 0.67 -9.03
CA SER A 116 22.68 2.13 -9.20
C SER A 116 21.49 2.74 -8.45
N ALA A 117 20.34 2.07 -8.47
CA ALA A 117 19.11 2.51 -7.82
C ALA A 117 19.25 2.53 -6.28
N VAL A 118 19.88 1.50 -5.66
CA VAL A 118 20.09 1.49 -4.21
C VAL A 118 20.98 2.66 -3.78
N ILE A 119 22.06 2.95 -4.49
CA ILE A 119 22.95 4.08 -4.17
C ILE A 119 22.20 5.42 -4.31
N ALA A 120 21.36 5.55 -5.34
CA ALA A 120 20.55 6.75 -5.53
C ALA A 120 19.51 6.91 -4.40
N SER A 121 18.86 5.83 -3.97
CA SER A 121 17.92 5.83 -2.84
C SER A 121 18.61 6.19 -1.53
N LEU A 122 19.77 5.62 -1.24
CA LEU A 122 20.57 5.96 -0.04
C LEU A 122 20.90 7.47 0.00
N ARG A 123 21.31 8.05 -1.13
CA ARG A 123 21.58 9.50 -1.22
C ARG A 123 20.34 10.34 -0.98
N ARG A 124 19.18 9.99 -1.55
CA ARG A 124 17.93 10.73 -1.36
C ARG A 124 17.41 10.61 0.06
N LEU A 125 17.53 9.44 0.67
CA LEU A 125 17.17 9.18 2.07
C LEU A 125 18.16 9.78 3.08
N GLY A 126 19.41 10.07 2.67
CA GLY A 126 20.45 10.57 3.56
C GLY A 126 20.86 9.57 4.62
N THR A 127 21.01 8.30 4.25
CA THR A 127 21.36 7.18 5.14
C THR A 127 22.34 6.22 4.45
N ASP A 128 23.06 5.45 5.25
CA ASP A 128 24.05 4.48 4.76
C ASP A 128 23.43 3.09 4.50
N TRP A 129 22.22 2.83 4.98
CA TRP A 129 21.53 1.55 4.77
C TRP A 129 20.02 1.70 4.59
N ILE A 130 19.41 0.74 3.88
CA ILE A 130 17.97 0.53 3.76
C ILE A 130 17.62 -0.76 4.51
N ASP A 131 16.56 -0.74 5.31
CA ASP A 131 16.18 -1.91 6.10
C ASP A 131 15.48 -2.97 5.26
N LEU A 132 14.58 -2.58 4.33
CA LEU A 132 13.92 -3.47 3.39
C LEU A 132 13.93 -2.89 1.98
N TYR A 133 14.57 -3.57 1.03
CA TYR A 133 14.63 -3.13 -0.37
C TYR A 133 13.79 -4.05 -1.26
N GLN A 134 12.79 -3.50 -1.96
CA GLN A 134 11.77 -4.31 -2.60
C GLN A 134 11.77 -4.14 -4.12
N LEU A 135 11.68 -5.25 -4.87
CA LEU A 135 11.38 -5.24 -6.29
C LEU A 135 9.95 -4.69 -6.49
N HIS A 136 9.80 -3.61 -7.29
CA HIS A 136 8.51 -2.92 -7.49
C HIS A 136 7.73 -3.43 -8.71
N LEU A 137 8.38 -4.19 -9.60
CA LEU A 137 7.77 -4.72 -10.82
C LEU A 137 6.91 -5.95 -10.48
N ALA A 138 5.63 -5.72 -10.20
CA ALA A 138 4.70 -6.73 -9.69
C ALA A 138 4.57 -7.93 -10.64
N ASP A 139 4.69 -7.69 -11.95
CA ASP A 139 4.49 -8.67 -13.01
C ASP A 139 5.78 -9.17 -13.68
N LEU A 140 6.95 -8.89 -13.08
CA LEU A 140 8.22 -9.42 -13.59
C LEU A 140 8.18 -10.97 -13.65
N PRO A 141 8.58 -11.61 -14.76
CA PRO A 141 8.64 -13.07 -14.84
C PRO A 141 9.54 -13.68 -13.76
N VAL A 142 9.09 -14.80 -13.14
CA VAL A 142 9.78 -15.46 -12.04
C VAL A 142 11.27 -15.71 -12.31
N PRO A 143 11.69 -16.25 -13.48
CA PRO A 143 13.12 -16.49 -13.73
C PRO A 143 13.96 -15.20 -13.71
N ARG A 144 13.38 -14.08 -14.17
CA ARG A 144 14.05 -12.76 -14.13
C ARG A 144 14.17 -12.25 -12.69
N ALA A 145 13.12 -12.40 -11.88
CA ALA A 145 13.17 -12.01 -10.47
C ALA A 145 14.18 -12.86 -9.68
N GLN A 146 14.24 -14.17 -9.96
CA GLN A 146 15.19 -15.07 -9.31
C GLN A 146 16.66 -14.76 -9.69
N ALA A 147 16.91 -14.31 -10.90
CA ALA A 147 18.25 -13.88 -11.35
C ALA A 147 18.80 -12.67 -10.58
N LEU A 148 17.94 -11.92 -9.88
CA LEU A 148 18.33 -10.77 -9.06
C LEU A 148 18.76 -11.15 -7.64
N ILE A 149 18.44 -12.37 -7.19
CA ILE A 149 18.68 -12.81 -5.81
C ILE A 149 20.16 -12.68 -5.43
N GLY A 150 21.08 -13.14 -6.29
CA GLY A 150 22.51 -13.02 -6.02
C GLY A 150 22.95 -11.56 -5.79
N THR A 151 22.44 -10.63 -6.60
CA THR A 151 22.75 -9.21 -6.40
C THR A 151 22.14 -8.66 -5.11
N CYS A 152 20.94 -9.10 -4.72
CA CYS A 152 20.36 -8.71 -3.43
C CYS A 152 21.19 -9.23 -2.25
N GLU A 153 21.65 -10.48 -2.31
CA GLU A 153 22.53 -11.06 -1.28
C GLU A 153 23.89 -10.33 -1.19
N ASP A 154 24.46 -9.93 -2.33
CA ASP A 154 25.66 -9.09 -2.35
C ASP A 154 25.42 -7.76 -1.63
N LEU A 155 24.29 -7.07 -1.91
CA LEU A 155 23.94 -5.80 -1.27
C LEU A 155 23.71 -5.95 0.24
N VAL A 156 23.21 -7.11 0.69
CA VAL A 156 23.11 -7.44 2.13
C VAL A 156 24.49 -7.62 2.72
N ALA A 157 25.39 -8.37 2.07
CA ALA A 157 26.76 -8.59 2.52
C ALA A 157 27.58 -7.28 2.57
N GLU A 158 27.33 -6.36 1.64
CA GLU A 158 27.92 -5.01 1.60
C GLU A 158 27.34 -4.07 2.67
N GLY A 159 26.26 -4.46 3.36
CA GLY A 159 25.59 -3.66 4.38
C GLY A 159 24.73 -2.50 3.84
N LEU A 160 24.52 -2.43 2.53
CA LEU A 160 23.71 -1.38 1.88
C LEU A 160 22.20 -1.60 2.08
N ILE A 161 21.79 -2.86 2.21
CA ILE A 161 20.41 -3.25 2.58
C ILE A 161 20.47 -4.31 3.69
N ARG A 162 19.45 -4.36 4.56
CA ARG A 162 19.37 -5.38 5.61
C ARG A 162 18.55 -6.59 5.22
N ALA A 163 17.52 -6.37 4.40
CA ALA A 163 16.60 -7.38 3.91
C ALA A 163 16.05 -6.97 2.54
N TYR A 164 15.47 -7.93 1.82
CA TYR A 164 14.84 -7.65 0.56
C TYR A 164 13.51 -8.38 0.41
N GLY A 165 12.66 -7.92 -0.53
CA GLY A 165 11.33 -8.45 -0.77
C GLY A 165 10.83 -8.16 -2.18
N TRP A 166 9.56 -8.53 -2.42
CA TRP A 166 8.88 -8.27 -3.69
C TRP A 166 7.50 -7.66 -3.47
N SER A 167 7.19 -6.58 -4.17
CA SER A 167 5.85 -6.02 -4.23
C SER A 167 5.07 -6.68 -5.39
N THR A 168 4.20 -7.65 -5.07
CA THR A 168 3.39 -8.38 -6.06
C THR A 168 2.08 -8.85 -5.47
N ASP A 169 1.00 -8.86 -6.30
CA ASP A 169 -0.30 -9.44 -5.94
C ASP A 169 -0.45 -10.89 -6.43
N ARG A 170 0.63 -11.51 -6.90
CA ARG A 170 0.65 -12.85 -7.49
C ARG A 170 1.20 -13.88 -6.51
N PRO A 171 0.36 -14.78 -5.94
CA PRO A 171 0.80 -15.81 -4.99
C PRO A 171 1.85 -16.75 -5.57
N ASP A 172 1.75 -17.11 -6.85
CA ASP A 172 2.71 -17.96 -7.55
C ASP A 172 4.12 -17.34 -7.58
N ARG A 173 4.21 -16.04 -7.85
CA ARG A 173 5.47 -15.27 -7.88
C ARG A 173 6.06 -15.11 -6.49
N ALA A 174 5.22 -14.70 -5.52
CA ALA A 174 5.61 -14.58 -4.13
C ALA A 174 6.15 -15.92 -3.58
N ALA A 175 5.50 -17.05 -3.91
CA ALA A 175 5.92 -18.38 -3.50
C ALA A 175 7.25 -18.78 -4.12
N ALA A 176 7.41 -18.55 -5.43
CA ALA A 176 8.65 -18.89 -6.13
C ALA A 176 9.85 -18.08 -5.61
N PHE A 177 9.65 -16.80 -5.31
CA PHE A 177 10.67 -15.93 -4.74
C PHE A 177 11.00 -16.30 -3.30
N GLY A 178 9.98 -16.49 -2.47
CA GLY A 178 10.14 -16.89 -1.05
C GLY A 178 10.80 -18.25 -0.87
N HIS A 179 10.61 -19.18 -1.86
CA HIS A 179 11.29 -20.49 -1.88
C HIS A 179 12.77 -20.37 -2.28
N ALA A 180 13.06 -19.58 -3.32
CA ALA A 180 14.41 -19.50 -3.90
C ALA A 180 15.37 -18.61 -3.10
N ALA A 181 14.88 -17.63 -2.38
CA ALA A 181 15.67 -16.58 -1.74
C ALA A 181 15.65 -16.72 -0.22
N ALA A 182 16.73 -17.21 0.39
CA ALA A 182 16.83 -17.33 1.85
C ALA A 182 16.74 -15.96 2.57
N GLY A 183 17.27 -14.89 1.97
CA GLY A 183 17.23 -13.53 2.50
C GLY A 183 15.96 -12.74 2.15
N ALA A 184 15.02 -13.32 1.37
CA ALA A 184 13.71 -12.68 1.15
C ALA A 184 12.87 -12.75 2.43
N THR A 185 12.35 -11.60 2.89
CA THR A 185 11.70 -11.49 4.20
C THR A 185 10.28 -10.95 4.15
N ALA A 186 9.87 -10.34 3.03
CA ALA A 186 8.58 -9.71 2.92
C ALA A 186 7.97 -9.82 1.52
N VAL A 187 6.66 -9.86 1.47
CA VAL A 187 5.85 -9.62 0.27
C VAL A 187 4.96 -8.42 0.53
N GLN A 188 5.05 -7.40 -0.33
CA GLN A 188 4.12 -6.29 -0.29
C GLN A 188 2.99 -6.50 -1.30
N HIS A 189 1.76 -6.50 -0.83
CA HIS A 189 0.58 -6.77 -1.66
C HIS A 189 -0.63 -5.97 -1.23
N ALA A 190 -1.64 -5.88 -2.09
CA ALA A 190 -2.90 -5.26 -1.73
C ALA A 190 -3.67 -6.15 -0.74
N LEU A 191 -4.11 -5.55 0.38
CA LEU A 191 -5.02 -6.18 1.33
C LEU A 191 -5.86 -5.11 2.04
N SER A 192 -7.17 -5.28 2.00
CA SER A 192 -8.12 -4.43 2.73
C SER A 192 -9.45 -5.17 2.89
N VAL A 193 -10.35 -4.62 3.70
CA VAL A 193 -11.74 -5.10 3.80
C VAL A 193 -12.42 -5.23 2.43
N LEU A 194 -12.03 -4.40 1.46
CA LEU A 194 -12.59 -4.39 0.11
C LEU A 194 -11.90 -5.39 -0.84
N ARG A 195 -10.68 -5.80 -0.52
CA ARG A 195 -9.87 -6.71 -1.34
C ARG A 195 -9.08 -7.66 -0.45
N ASP A 196 -9.54 -8.88 -0.34
CA ASP A 196 -8.87 -9.96 0.40
C ASP A 196 -7.79 -10.66 -0.44
N ALA A 197 -6.80 -11.28 0.21
CA ALA A 197 -5.67 -11.94 -0.42
C ALA A 197 -5.26 -13.25 0.28
N PRO A 198 -6.18 -14.23 0.46
CA PRO A 198 -5.89 -15.43 1.24
C PRO A 198 -4.73 -16.27 0.68
N GLY A 199 -4.56 -16.30 -0.64
CA GLY A 199 -3.45 -17.01 -1.27
C GLY A 199 -2.08 -16.41 -0.92
N LEU A 200 -1.97 -15.08 -0.83
CA LEU A 200 -0.74 -14.40 -0.41
C LEU A 200 -0.47 -14.56 1.08
N LEU A 201 -1.51 -14.53 1.92
CA LEU A 201 -1.35 -14.81 3.35
C LEU A 201 -0.83 -16.23 3.59
N ALA A 202 -1.37 -17.22 2.87
CA ALA A 202 -0.88 -18.61 2.94
C ALA A 202 0.60 -18.74 2.49
N VAL A 203 1.02 -17.97 1.46
CA VAL A 203 2.44 -17.91 1.05
C VAL A 203 3.30 -17.30 2.14
N CYS A 204 2.85 -16.20 2.76
CA CYS A 204 3.58 -15.56 3.85
C CYS A 204 3.75 -16.51 5.04
N ASP A 205 2.71 -17.25 5.39
CA ASP A 205 2.78 -18.26 6.46
C ASP A 205 3.75 -19.40 6.12
N LYS A 206 3.69 -19.92 4.88
CA LYS A 206 4.51 -21.06 4.45
C LYS A 206 6.01 -20.74 4.43
N TYR A 207 6.38 -19.52 4.02
CA TYR A 207 7.78 -19.14 3.81
C TYR A 207 8.31 -18.16 4.85
N ASP A 208 7.58 -17.95 5.94
CA ASP A 208 7.93 -17.01 7.02
C ASP A 208 8.23 -15.60 6.51
N LEU A 209 7.34 -15.07 5.67
CA LEU A 209 7.43 -13.72 5.11
C LEU A 209 6.49 -12.77 5.84
N ALA A 210 6.90 -11.52 5.99
CA ALA A 210 6.00 -10.45 6.40
C ALA A 210 5.01 -10.13 5.26
N SER A 211 3.74 -9.94 5.62
CA SER A 211 2.68 -9.48 4.73
C SER A 211 2.55 -7.97 4.89
N ILE A 212 3.21 -7.18 4.04
CA ILE A 212 3.09 -5.71 4.04
C ILE A 212 1.90 -5.33 3.16
N ASN A 213 0.92 -4.62 3.73
CA ASN A 213 -0.36 -4.43 3.07
C ASN A 213 -0.52 -3.01 2.55
N ARG A 214 -0.37 -2.85 1.23
CA ARG A 214 -0.66 -1.60 0.52
C ARG A 214 -2.16 -1.42 0.28
N GLY A 215 -2.61 -0.16 0.23
CA GLY A 215 -4.01 0.17 0.03
C GLY A 215 -4.96 -0.28 1.15
N PRO A 216 -4.56 -0.36 2.43
CA PRO A 216 -5.35 -0.92 3.51
C PRO A 216 -6.67 -0.18 3.75
N LEU A 217 -6.73 1.10 3.36
CA LEU A 217 -7.93 1.95 3.47
C LEU A 217 -8.64 2.16 2.12
N GLY A 218 -8.39 1.32 1.09
CA GLY A 218 -9.05 1.43 -0.21
C GLY A 218 -8.86 2.80 -0.85
N MET A 219 -7.63 3.34 -0.84
CA MET A 219 -7.29 4.69 -1.30
C MET A 219 -8.20 5.79 -0.70
N GLY A 220 -8.61 5.59 0.54
CA GLY A 220 -9.42 6.52 1.32
C GLY A 220 -10.92 6.20 1.37
N LEU A 221 -11.44 5.20 0.67
CA LEU A 221 -12.84 4.78 0.76
C LEU A 221 -13.23 4.37 2.19
N LEU A 222 -12.33 3.62 2.86
CA LEU A 222 -12.53 3.13 4.23
C LEU A 222 -12.25 4.19 5.32
N THR A 223 -12.05 5.46 4.96
CA THR A 223 -12.05 6.56 5.94
C THR A 223 -13.44 7.18 6.13
N GLY A 224 -14.38 6.86 5.25
CA GLY A 224 -15.74 7.41 5.30
C GLY A 224 -15.90 8.83 4.76
N LYS A 225 -14.84 9.46 4.25
CA LYS A 225 -14.88 10.84 3.72
C LYS A 225 -15.53 10.96 2.34
N TYR A 226 -15.72 9.86 1.62
CA TYR A 226 -16.28 9.86 0.28
C TYR A 226 -17.75 9.46 0.25
N SER A 227 -18.50 10.18 -0.58
CA SER A 227 -19.91 9.93 -0.92
C SER A 227 -20.08 9.85 -2.45
N ALA A 228 -21.27 9.54 -2.92
CA ALA A 228 -21.59 9.54 -4.35
C ALA A 228 -21.39 10.91 -5.03
N GLY A 229 -21.51 12.00 -4.27
CA GLY A 229 -21.27 13.37 -4.75
C GLY A 229 -19.81 13.82 -4.74
N SER A 230 -18.89 13.02 -4.17
CA SER A 230 -17.48 13.39 -4.10
C SER A 230 -16.82 13.39 -5.47
N THR A 231 -15.97 14.41 -5.72
CA THR A 231 -15.13 14.53 -6.91
C THR A 231 -13.67 14.72 -6.49
N LEU A 232 -12.74 14.25 -7.29
CA LEU A 232 -11.32 14.33 -7.07
C LEU A 232 -10.65 15.20 -8.14
N PRO A 233 -9.62 15.98 -7.79
CA PRO A 233 -8.85 16.78 -8.74
C PRO A 233 -8.21 15.91 -9.83
N ARG A 234 -7.99 16.49 -11.01
CA ARG A 234 -7.40 15.76 -12.15
C ARG A 234 -5.93 15.46 -12.00
N ASP A 235 -5.21 16.18 -11.14
CA ASP A 235 -3.81 15.97 -10.77
C ASP A 235 -3.62 14.91 -9.68
N ASP A 236 -4.71 14.41 -9.10
CA ASP A 236 -4.72 13.24 -8.22
C ASP A 236 -4.84 11.97 -9.06
N VAL A 237 -4.06 10.93 -8.76
CA VAL A 237 -4.09 9.64 -9.48
C VAL A 237 -5.51 9.07 -9.59
N ARG A 238 -6.37 9.31 -8.61
CA ARG A 238 -7.78 8.88 -8.59
C ARG A 238 -8.67 9.76 -9.46
N GLY A 239 -8.23 10.97 -9.80
CA GLY A 239 -8.99 11.96 -10.60
C GLY A 239 -9.17 11.52 -12.03
N LEU A 240 -8.13 10.99 -12.68
CA LEU A 240 -8.23 10.37 -14.00
C LEU A 240 -8.51 8.87 -13.93
N ALA A 241 -8.30 8.25 -12.77
CA ALA A 241 -8.58 6.84 -12.48
C ALA A 241 -8.04 5.90 -13.59
N PRO A 242 -6.73 5.62 -13.61
CA PRO A 242 -6.14 4.72 -14.59
C PRO A 242 -6.76 3.31 -14.50
N GLY A 243 -6.70 2.53 -15.57
CA GLY A 243 -7.42 1.27 -15.68
C GLY A 243 -7.17 0.23 -14.58
N TRP A 244 -6.02 0.30 -13.88
CA TRP A 244 -5.73 -0.56 -12.72
C TRP A 244 -6.45 -0.11 -11.43
N LEU A 245 -7.01 1.13 -11.41
CA LEU A 245 -7.66 1.71 -10.24
C LEU A 245 -9.18 1.48 -10.29
N GLU A 246 -9.62 0.32 -9.82
CA GLU A 246 -11.04 -0.09 -9.86
C GLU A 246 -11.98 0.68 -8.93
N TRP A 247 -11.45 1.35 -7.89
CA TRP A 247 -12.24 1.98 -6.84
C TRP A 247 -12.82 3.35 -7.21
N PHE A 248 -12.27 3.95 -8.26
CA PHE A 248 -12.69 5.26 -8.76
C PHE A 248 -12.89 5.22 -10.27
N ARG A 249 -13.85 6.00 -10.78
CA ARG A 249 -14.11 6.15 -12.21
C ARG A 249 -14.43 7.61 -12.51
N GLY A 250 -13.71 8.21 -13.46
CA GLY A 250 -13.89 9.62 -13.82
C GLY A 250 -13.80 10.58 -12.64
N GLY A 251 -12.83 10.36 -11.75
CA GLY A 251 -12.63 11.20 -10.57
C GLY A 251 -13.69 11.06 -9.48
N ARG A 252 -14.51 10.00 -9.50
CA ARG A 252 -15.55 9.74 -8.51
C ARG A 252 -15.41 8.35 -7.91
N PRO A 253 -15.77 8.16 -6.63
CA PRO A 253 -15.86 6.81 -6.05
C PRO A 253 -16.87 5.98 -6.84
N ALA A 254 -16.49 4.76 -7.22
CA ALA A 254 -17.39 3.87 -7.94
C ALA A 254 -18.52 3.38 -7.00
N PRO A 255 -19.80 3.43 -7.42
CA PRO A 255 -20.97 3.20 -6.54
C PRO A 255 -20.96 1.82 -5.89
N GLU A 256 -20.47 0.79 -6.57
CA GLU A 256 -20.38 -0.57 -6.03
C GLU A 256 -19.46 -0.66 -4.82
N TRP A 257 -18.38 0.12 -4.79
CA TRP A 257 -17.46 0.16 -3.66
C TRP A 257 -18.03 0.94 -2.49
N LEU A 258 -18.75 2.04 -2.74
CA LEU A 258 -19.47 2.76 -1.69
C LEU A 258 -20.53 1.88 -1.03
N ARG A 259 -21.26 1.05 -1.80
CA ARG A 259 -22.21 0.07 -1.23
C ARG A 259 -21.51 -0.95 -0.33
N ARG A 260 -20.35 -1.47 -0.73
CA ARG A 260 -19.56 -2.40 0.10
C ARG A 260 -19.11 -1.73 1.41
N VAL A 261 -18.58 -0.50 1.34
CA VAL A 261 -18.20 0.27 2.54
C VAL A 261 -19.40 0.50 3.45
N SER A 262 -20.57 0.87 2.89
CA SER A 262 -21.78 1.08 3.67
C SER A 262 -22.23 -0.19 4.40
N ALA A 263 -22.17 -1.34 3.72
CA ALA A 263 -22.58 -2.62 4.29
C ALA A 263 -21.75 -3.00 5.54
N VAL A 264 -20.44 -2.81 5.50
CA VAL A 264 -19.54 -3.22 6.60
C VAL A 264 -19.35 -2.16 7.68
N ARG A 265 -19.82 -0.91 7.44
CA ARG A 265 -19.56 0.22 8.32
C ARG A 265 -19.96 -0.06 9.77
N ALA A 266 -21.19 -0.52 10.00
CA ALA A 266 -21.71 -0.75 11.35
C ALA A 266 -20.85 -1.76 12.13
N ALA A 267 -20.46 -2.87 11.48
CA ALA A 267 -19.61 -3.88 12.12
C ALA A 267 -18.18 -3.38 12.38
N LEU A 268 -17.60 -2.60 11.46
CA LEU A 268 -16.26 -2.02 11.64
C LEU A 268 -16.18 -0.97 12.74
N THR A 269 -17.30 -0.34 13.13
CA THR A 269 -17.34 0.77 14.10
C THR A 269 -18.07 0.42 15.38
N ALA A 270 -18.51 -0.83 15.57
CA ALA A 270 -19.40 -1.24 16.65
C ALA A 270 -18.82 -1.01 18.07
N ASP A 271 -17.50 -1.08 18.23
CA ASP A 271 -16.78 -0.86 19.51
C ASP A 271 -16.26 0.58 19.67
N GLY A 272 -16.79 1.53 18.90
CA GLY A 272 -16.39 2.94 18.95
C GLY A 272 -15.08 3.25 18.20
N ARG A 273 -14.61 2.36 17.30
CA ARG A 273 -13.54 2.65 16.35
C ARG A 273 -14.04 3.61 15.27
N THR A 274 -13.15 4.41 14.71
CA THR A 274 -13.44 5.02 13.40
C THR A 274 -13.47 3.94 12.31
N LEU A 275 -14.05 4.26 11.15
CA LEU A 275 -14.08 3.32 10.03
C LEU A 275 -12.67 2.91 9.59
N ALA A 276 -11.70 3.86 9.58
CA ALA A 276 -10.31 3.57 9.29
C ALA A 276 -9.68 2.61 10.31
N GLN A 277 -9.93 2.85 11.60
CA GLN A 277 -9.42 1.98 12.67
C GLN A 277 -10.02 0.57 12.60
N GLY A 278 -11.32 0.46 12.31
CA GLY A 278 -11.98 -0.84 12.09
C GLY A 278 -11.41 -1.58 10.89
N ALA A 279 -11.16 -0.88 9.79
CA ALA A 279 -10.55 -1.48 8.60
C ALA A 279 -9.13 -2.00 8.86
N LEU A 280 -8.31 -1.27 9.62
CA LEU A 280 -6.98 -1.72 10.06
C LEU A 280 -7.09 -2.93 11.00
N GLY A 281 -8.03 -2.88 11.96
CA GLY A 281 -8.32 -3.98 12.87
C GLY A 281 -8.75 -5.27 12.15
N TRP A 282 -9.50 -5.16 11.05
CA TRP A 282 -9.86 -6.29 10.21
C TRP A 282 -8.62 -6.95 9.59
N ILE A 283 -7.67 -6.16 9.06
CA ILE A 283 -6.43 -6.69 8.48
C ILE A 283 -5.64 -7.48 9.52
N TRP A 284 -5.50 -6.97 10.75
CA TRP A 284 -4.81 -7.69 11.82
C TRP A 284 -5.54 -8.97 12.26
N ALA A 285 -6.87 -9.01 12.15
CA ALA A 285 -7.65 -10.21 12.43
C ALA A 285 -7.49 -11.30 11.35
N ARG A 286 -7.05 -10.93 10.11
CA ARG A 286 -6.80 -11.88 9.02
C ARG A 286 -5.55 -12.74 9.24
N SER A 287 -4.47 -12.16 9.77
CA SER A 287 -3.21 -12.87 10.03
C SER A 287 -2.31 -12.09 10.97
N GLY A 288 -1.58 -12.81 11.83
CA GLY A 288 -0.53 -12.22 12.68
C GLY A 288 0.69 -11.70 11.92
N ARG A 289 0.79 -11.94 10.60
CA ARG A 289 1.89 -11.49 9.74
C ARG A 289 1.63 -10.19 9.02
N THR A 290 0.40 -9.66 9.13
CA THR A 290 -0.01 -8.45 8.41
C THR A 290 0.55 -7.18 9.03
N ILE A 291 1.05 -6.29 8.17
CA ILE A 291 1.57 -4.97 8.53
C ILE A 291 0.95 -3.97 7.54
N PRO A 292 -0.24 -3.45 7.81
CA PRO A 292 -0.86 -2.43 6.95
C PRO A 292 -0.05 -1.14 6.94
N ILE A 293 0.08 -0.51 5.76
CA ILE A 293 0.82 0.72 5.51
C ILE A 293 -0.10 1.81 4.93
N PRO A 294 -1.07 2.34 5.70
CA PRO A 294 -1.93 3.42 5.21
C PRO A 294 -1.10 4.65 4.85
N GLY A 295 -1.44 5.29 3.72
CA GLY A 295 -0.87 6.57 3.34
C GLY A 295 -1.41 7.70 4.23
N CYS A 296 -0.51 8.55 4.74
CA CYS A 296 -0.86 9.73 5.51
C CYS A 296 -0.18 10.97 4.90
N ARG A 297 -0.93 12.09 4.84
CA ARG A 297 -0.42 13.39 4.38
C ARG A 297 -0.37 14.43 5.50
N THR A 298 -1.08 14.18 6.60
CA THR A 298 -1.24 15.14 7.71
C THR A 298 -1.04 14.46 9.05
N VAL A 299 -0.65 15.27 10.04
CA VAL A 299 -0.54 14.85 11.44
C VAL A 299 -1.84 14.24 11.95
N ALA A 300 -3.00 14.82 11.60
CA ALA A 300 -4.31 14.31 12.03
C ALA A 300 -4.58 12.88 11.54
N GLN A 301 -4.24 12.58 10.27
CA GLN A 301 -4.38 11.24 9.71
C GLN A 301 -3.45 10.23 10.40
N VAL A 302 -2.23 10.63 10.73
CA VAL A 302 -1.29 9.79 11.48
C VAL A 302 -1.87 9.45 12.84
N VAL A 303 -2.32 10.43 13.60
CA VAL A 303 -2.90 10.23 14.96
C VAL A 303 -4.11 9.30 14.91
N GLU A 304 -5.02 9.49 13.94
CA GLU A 304 -6.18 8.64 13.75
C GLU A 304 -5.78 7.17 13.48
N ASN A 305 -4.87 6.96 12.52
CA ASN A 305 -4.42 5.62 12.14
C ASN A 305 -3.62 4.95 13.28
N ALA A 306 -2.70 5.67 13.92
CA ALA A 306 -1.90 5.16 15.03
C ALA A 306 -2.75 4.76 16.23
N ALA A 307 -3.86 5.44 16.48
CA ALA A 307 -4.79 5.06 17.53
C ALA A 307 -5.38 3.65 17.36
N ALA A 308 -5.38 3.10 16.14
CA ALA A 308 -5.78 1.71 15.90
C ALA A 308 -4.85 0.70 16.58
N LEU A 309 -3.55 1.01 16.77
CA LEU A 309 -2.59 0.14 17.45
C LEU A 309 -3.02 -0.18 18.90
N ARG A 310 -3.63 0.80 19.58
CA ARG A 310 -4.12 0.63 20.96
C ARG A 310 -5.37 -0.24 21.04
N ARG A 311 -6.11 -0.37 19.95
CA ARG A 311 -7.33 -1.18 19.86
C ARG A 311 -7.08 -2.60 19.38
N GLY A 312 -6.00 -2.81 18.61
CA GLY A 312 -5.62 -4.11 18.06
C GLY A 312 -6.58 -4.69 17.00
N PRO A 313 -6.56 -6.00 16.76
CA PRO A 313 -7.44 -6.69 15.82
C PRO A 313 -8.92 -6.47 16.13
N LEU A 314 -9.79 -6.66 15.12
CA LEU A 314 -11.24 -6.75 15.38
C LEU A 314 -11.54 -7.94 16.29
N PRO A 315 -12.49 -7.80 17.24
CA PRO A 315 -13.08 -8.92 17.94
C PRO A 315 -13.64 -9.96 16.96
N ALA A 316 -13.61 -11.25 17.36
CA ALA A 316 -13.98 -12.35 16.47
C ALA A 316 -15.42 -12.25 15.95
N ASP A 317 -16.36 -11.82 16.77
CA ASP A 317 -17.77 -11.62 16.41
C ASP A 317 -17.93 -10.51 15.36
N GLN A 318 -17.23 -9.38 15.54
CA GLN A 318 -17.23 -8.27 14.58
C GLN A 318 -16.58 -8.70 13.25
N PHE A 319 -15.47 -9.46 13.31
CA PHE A 319 -14.82 -9.99 12.13
C PHE A 319 -15.76 -10.90 11.33
N VAL A 320 -16.44 -11.84 11.99
CA VAL A 320 -17.43 -12.75 11.35
C VAL A 320 -18.57 -11.94 10.73
N GLU A 321 -19.06 -10.89 11.40
CA GLU A 321 -20.14 -10.06 10.84
C GLU A 321 -19.68 -9.29 9.59
N VAL A 322 -18.45 -8.75 9.57
CA VAL A 322 -17.87 -8.11 8.36
C VAL A 322 -17.82 -9.11 7.20
N GLU A 323 -17.32 -10.33 7.43
CA GLU A 323 -17.25 -11.38 6.39
C GLU A 323 -18.65 -11.75 5.86
N ARG A 324 -19.63 -11.87 6.75
CA ARG A 324 -21.03 -12.16 6.38
C ARG A 324 -21.62 -11.07 5.49
N GLN A 325 -21.40 -9.79 5.82
CA GLN A 325 -21.86 -8.64 5.04
C GLN A 325 -21.21 -8.58 3.66
N LEU A 326 -19.90 -8.81 3.59
CA LEU A 326 -19.16 -8.83 2.32
C LEU A 326 -19.65 -9.99 1.41
N ALA A 327 -19.93 -11.16 1.97
CA ALA A 327 -20.48 -12.27 1.21
C ALA A 327 -21.88 -11.97 0.65
N ALA A 328 -22.75 -11.35 1.45
CA ALA A 328 -24.08 -10.93 1.02
C ALA A 328 -24.05 -9.94 -0.15
N VAL A 329 -23.15 -8.93 -0.10
CA VAL A 329 -23.00 -7.95 -1.19
C VAL A 329 -22.47 -8.60 -2.46
N ARG A 330 -21.52 -9.55 -2.36
CA ARG A 330 -21.02 -10.31 -3.52
C ARG A 330 -22.13 -11.11 -4.20
N THR A 331 -22.93 -11.81 -3.40
CA THR A 331 -24.06 -12.61 -3.92
C THR A 331 -25.13 -11.73 -4.59
N ALA A 332 -25.44 -10.59 -4.00
CA ALA A 332 -26.40 -9.65 -4.61
C ALA A 332 -25.91 -9.10 -5.96
N ALA A 333 -24.62 -8.76 -6.06
CA ALA A 333 -24.02 -8.28 -7.31
C ALA A 333 -24.05 -9.33 -8.43
N LEU A 334 -23.82 -10.62 -8.12
CA LEU A 334 -23.94 -11.71 -9.08
C LEU A 334 -25.38 -11.87 -9.59
N ARG A 335 -26.38 -11.82 -8.71
CA ARG A 335 -27.80 -11.90 -9.09
C ARG A 335 -28.23 -10.72 -9.96
N ASP A 336 -27.69 -9.51 -9.76
CA ASP A 336 -27.99 -8.36 -10.58
C ASP A 336 -27.32 -8.45 -11.96
N ALA A 337 -26.15 -9.08 -12.07
CA ALA A 337 -25.46 -9.34 -13.33
C ALA A 337 -26.20 -10.39 -14.19
N ASP A 338 -26.83 -11.37 -13.55
CA ASP A 338 -27.62 -12.44 -14.23
C ASP A 338 -29.03 -12.00 -14.61
N ARG A 339 -29.48 -10.80 -14.22
CA ARG A 339 -30.78 -10.29 -14.66
C ARG A 339 -30.74 -9.94 -16.14
N PRO A 340 -31.62 -10.52 -16.99
CA PRO A 340 -31.68 -10.13 -18.39
C PRO A 340 -31.95 -8.62 -18.51
N HIS A 341 -31.07 -7.91 -19.21
CA HIS A 341 -31.32 -6.53 -19.60
C HIS A 341 -32.49 -6.52 -20.55
N TRP A 342 -33.71 -6.27 -20.03
CA TRP A 342 -34.86 -6.05 -20.87
C TRP A 342 -34.63 -4.75 -21.67
N PRO A 343 -34.72 -4.81 -23.03
CA PRO A 343 -34.54 -3.60 -23.84
C PRO A 343 -35.62 -2.58 -23.46
N ARG A 344 -35.20 -1.36 -23.16
CA ARG A 344 -36.18 -0.26 -22.99
C ARG A 344 -37.00 -0.15 -24.26
N PRO A 345 -38.35 -0.03 -24.18
CA PRO A 345 -39.16 0.19 -25.37
C PRO A 345 -38.68 1.47 -26.07
N ALA A 346 -38.43 1.36 -27.37
CA ALA A 346 -38.11 2.50 -28.20
C ALA A 346 -39.25 3.52 -28.09
N HIS A 347 -38.93 4.77 -27.75
CA HIS A 347 -39.89 5.86 -27.83
C HIS A 347 -40.38 5.98 -29.29
N PRO A 348 -41.69 6.09 -29.56
CA PRO A 348 -42.18 6.32 -30.89
C PRO A 348 -41.65 7.68 -31.37
N THR A 349 -40.92 7.67 -32.49
CA THR A 349 -40.57 8.88 -33.22
C THR A 349 -41.84 9.49 -33.75
N VAL A 350 -42.25 10.63 -33.18
CA VAL A 350 -43.25 11.48 -33.77
C VAL A 350 -42.57 12.21 -34.93
N HIS A 351 -42.91 11.84 -36.16
CA HIS A 351 -42.60 12.64 -37.34
C HIS A 351 -43.62 13.73 -37.49
N PRO A 352 -43.21 14.97 -37.93
CA PRO A 352 -44.09 16.11 -38.13
C PRO A 352 -45.07 15.94 -39.29
#